data_c8665b006ddfddf0f8d4b945fa02527f
#
_entry.id   c8665b006ddfddf0f8d4b945fa02527f
#
_cell.length_a   1.000
_cell.length_b   1.000
_cell.length_c   1.000
_cell.angle_alpha   90.00
_cell.angle_beta   90.00
_cell.angle_gamma   90.00
#
_symmetry.space_group_name_H-M   'P 1'
#
loop_
_entity.id
_entity.type
_entity.pdbx_description
1 polymer ?
#
loop_
_entity_poly.entity_id
_entity_poly.type
_entity_poly.pdbx_seq_one_letter_code
_entity_poly.pdbx_strand_id
1 'polypeptide(L)'
;MRKKYLQRKVWGSLLALTLSIGLLSGCGSSGTENTGGESASGEKVFYYGDTTFNTENDEADVNPHNGYSGWACIRYGIGETLFRYSDSMELEPWLASGYENVDENTWRITLKEGIQFTSGRSLDAQAVKACLEHLVEVHARAKGDLKIEEITAEDMTLTITTSEPVPALMNYLADPYGCIIDMETGITEDGNVSGTGPYTATEVNTDQGLTLVKNEDYWDGTPKLDTIYVRTITDGDTLTMALQSGELDAAYGLPYASLPLFSEAPYTISSVETSRSFFAQMNYQTEALQDEKVREAIAMGIDKEGFTSVLLDGNGTAAAGPFPSSFAFGDDTVIAPGYDPEKARELLEEAGWTDTDGNGYVDKNGKDLTLRWLTYPSRQELPLLAESVQSTLGDIGIKVEVNSTANHLDVLQRGDWDIYASAFVCAPTGDPEYFFTTHCLDSSTHNRGGYHSDRLEELEAQMSTTFDVEERDSLAVEMTQTILDDNAFIFASHLRMSIVSGEGVTGLEAHPCDYYEITVDLDKN
;
A
#
# COMPACT_ATOMS: atom_id res chain seq x y z
N MET A 1 42.42 29.17 5.27
CA MET A 1 42.77 30.29 6.17
C MET A 1 41.77 30.41 7.29
N ARG A 2 42.31 30.31 8.52
CA ARG A 2 41.81 30.81 9.80
C ARG A 2 40.40 30.50 10.31
N LYS A 3 40.44 29.61 11.31
CA LYS A 3 39.60 29.45 12.51
C LYS A 3 39.12 30.79 13.12
N LYS A 4 37.88 30.77 13.67
CA LYS A 4 37.59 31.45 14.94
C LYS A 4 36.57 30.68 15.76
N TYR A 5 37.05 30.12 16.86
CA TYR A 5 36.31 29.69 18.07
C TYR A 5 35.75 30.94 18.78
N LEU A 6 34.55 30.80 19.34
CA LEU A 6 34.18 31.59 20.52
C LEU A 6 33.35 30.74 21.49
N GLN A 7 33.96 30.45 22.63
CA GLN A 7 33.32 29.96 23.87
C GLN A 7 32.62 31.12 24.58
N ARG A 8 31.46 30.83 25.21
CA ARG A 8 30.98 31.54 26.42
C ARG A 8 30.08 30.60 27.20
N LYS A 9 30.60 30.06 28.27
CA LYS A 9 30.48 30.33 29.71
C LYS A 9 29.10 30.10 30.31
N VAL A 10 29.10 29.05 31.12
CA VAL A 10 28.17 28.63 32.17
C VAL A 10 27.98 29.73 33.21
N TRP A 11 26.77 29.97 33.66
CA TRP A 11 26.48 30.44 35.02
C TRP A 11 25.17 29.80 35.49
N GLY A 12 25.28 29.05 36.58
CA GLY A 12 24.17 28.46 37.30
C GLY A 12 23.57 29.43 38.30
N SER A 13 22.38 29.19 38.70
CA SER A 13 21.82 29.65 39.98
C SER A 13 20.80 28.66 40.49
N LEU A 14 21.09 28.04 41.62
CA LEU A 14 20.19 27.37 42.55
C LEU A 14 19.27 28.37 43.21
N LEU A 15 17.98 27.99 43.44
CA LEU A 15 17.17 28.38 44.64
C LEU A 15 15.98 27.39 44.71
N ALA A 16 15.97 26.55 45.64
CA ALA A 16 15.48 26.27 46.94
C ALA A 16 13.93 26.28 47.09
N LEU A 17 13.47 25.10 47.36
CA LEU A 17 12.40 24.55 48.21
C LEU A 17 11.55 25.53 49.03
N THR A 18 10.19 25.41 48.97
CA THR A 18 9.33 25.47 50.16
C THR A 18 8.12 24.56 50.03
N LEU A 19 8.03 23.58 50.92
CA LEU A 19 6.85 22.79 51.29
C LEU A 19 5.81 23.67 51.98
N SER A 20 4.51 23.43 51.69
CA SER A 20 3.44 23.75 52.62
C SER A 20 2.39 22.65 52.59
N ILE A 21 2.34 21.89 53.66
CA ILE A 21 1.30 20.95 54.06
C ILE A 21 0.13 21.73 54.63
N GLY A 22 -1.08 21.37 54.22
CA GLY A 22 -2.33 21.86 54.84
C GLY A 22 -3.43 20.82 54.74
N LEU A 23 -3.49 19.96 55.74
CA LEU A 23 -4.66 19.14 56.10
C LEU A 23 -5.73 20.05 56.71
N LEU A 24 -7.02 19.83 56.38
CA LEU A 24 -8.07 19.68 57.39
C LEU A 24 -9.42 19.29 56.77
N SER A 25 -9.99 18.31 57.39
CA SER A 25 -11.26 17.64 57.29
C SER A 25 -12.50 18.54 57.42
N GLY A 26 -13.61 18.09 56.83
CA GLY A 26 -14.94 18.61 57.12
C GLY A 26 -16.02 17.71 56.52
N CYS A 27 -16.56 16.80 57.34
CA CYS A 27 -17.80 16.05 57.09
C CYS A 27 -19.02 16.99 57.21
N GLY A 28 -20.02 16.75 56.36
CA GLY A 28 -21.35 17.35 56.51
C GLY A 28 -22.34 16.71 55.53
N SER A 29 -23.27 15.95 56.10
CA SER A 29 -24.31 15.10 55.50
C SER A 29 -25.56 15.89 55.06
N SER A 30 -26.25 15.27 54.10
CA SER A 30 -27.69 15.23 53.79
C SER A 30 -28.27 16.20 52.76
N GLY A 31 -28.99 15.60 51.82
CA GLY A 31 -30.03 16.26 51.04
C GLY A 31 -30.18 15.64 49.65
N THR A 32 -31.04 14.64 49.57
CA THR A 32 -31.54 14.02 48.32
C THR A 32 -32.36 15.04 47.55
N GLU A 33 -32.00 15.33 46.31
CA GLU A 33 -32.96 15.72 45.28
C GLU A 33 -32.51 15.15 43.94
N ASN A 34 -33.33 14.25 43.45
CA ASN A 34 -33.22 13.57 42.19
C ASN A 34 -33.75 14.52 41.11
N THR A 35 -32.90 15.20 40.41
CA THR A 35 -33.23 15.85 39.15
C THR A 35 -32.44 15.14 38.05
N GLY A 36 -33.18 14.45 37.18
CA GLY A 36 -32.61 13.89 35.96
C GLY A 36 -31.90 14.97 35.16
N GLY A 37 -30.58 14.98 35.26
CA GLY A 37 -29.71 15.72 34.36
C GLY A 37 -29.49 14.83 33.14
N GLU A 38 -29.87 15.36 32.01
CA GLU A 38 -29.39 14.89 30.70
C GLU A 38 -27.86 14.72 30.82
N SER A 39 -27.37 13.51 30.57
CA SER A 39 -25.96 13.27 30.33
C SER A 39 -25.58 14.14 29.15
N ALA A 40 -24.79 15.18 29.35
CA ALA A 40 -24.03 15.78 28.30
C ALA A 40 -23.23 14.62 27.68
N SER A 41 -23.50 14.26 26.44
CA SER A 41 -22.71 13.30 25.69
C SER A 41 -21.28 13.80 25.71
N GLY A 42 -20.40 13.12 26.43
CA GLY A 42 -18.98 13.46 26.42
C GLY A 42 -18.47 13.32 24.98
N GLU A 43 -17.54 14.16 24.58
CA GLU A 43 -16.86 14.09 23.30
C GLU A 43 -16.30 12.68 23.08
N LYS A 44 -16.61 12.05 21.93
CA LYS A 44 -16.10 10.74 21.54
C LYS A 44 -14.76 10.91 20.82
N VAL A 45 -13.69 10.50 21.50
CA VAL A 45 -12.32 10.62 21.02
C VAL A 45 -11.75 9.24 20.70
N PHE A 46 -11.00 9.14 19.60
CA PHE A 46 -10.37 7.93 19.13
C PHE A 46 -8.88 8.13 18.88
N TYR A 47 -8.05 7.18 19.31
CA TYR A 47 -6.60 7.20 19.11
C TYR A 47 -6.19 6.04 18.21
N TYR A 48 -5.70 6.37 17.02
CA TYR A 48 -5.26 5.42 16.01
C TYR A 48 -3.74 5.47 15.84
N GLY A 49 -3.07 4.35 16.02
CA GLY A 49 -1.63 4.22 15.79
C GLY A 49 -1.33 3.74 14.38
N ASP A 50 -0.44 4.42 13.68
CA ASP A 50 -0.01 4.05 12.32
C ASP A 50 1.52 4.17 12.19
N THR A 51 2.15 3.16 11.58
CA THR A 51 3.60 3.16 11.31
C THR A 51 3.96 3.83 9.99
N THR A 52 2.99 4.09 9.10
CA THR A 52 3.24 4.44 7.69
C THR A 52 3.21 5.94 7.40
N PHE A 53 2.51 6.75 8.20
CA PHE A 53 2.45 8.20 8.02
C PHE A 53 3.66 8.88 8.67
N ASN A 54 4.78 8.95 7.94
CA ASN A 54 6.04 9.52 8.44
C ASN A 54 6.90 10.10 7.30
N THR A 55 7.88 10.93 7.65
CA THR A 55 8.80 11.61 6.70
C THR A 55 9.80 10.69 6.00
N GLU A 56 9.97 9.44 6.42
CA GLU A 56 10.82 8.46 5.73
C GLU A 56 10.20 8.00 4.42
N ASN A 57 8.88 8.08 4.31
CA ASN A 57 8.15 7.95 3.06
C ASN A 57 8.04 9.37 2.48
N ASP A 58 8.96 9.76 1.62
CA ASP A 58 9.00 11.08 0.99
C ASP A 58 7.59 11.68 0.79
N GLU A 59 7.36 12.88 1.37
CA GLU A 59 6.14 13.65 1.12
C GLU A 59 4.87 13.19 1.86
N ALA A 60 4.95 12.63 3.08
CA ALA A 60 3.77 12.30 3.87
C ALA A 60 2.99 13.55 4.33
N ASP A 61 2.04 13.97 3.52
CA ASP A 61 1.00 14.94 3.82
C ASP A 61 -0.38 14.33 3.45
N VAL A 62 -1.42 15.12 3.40
CA VAL A 62 -2.75 14.66 2.97
C VAL A 62 -3.18 15.26 1.63
N ASN A 63 -2.25 15.86 0.91
CA ASN A 63 -2.50 16.40 -0.43
C ASN A 63 -2.47 15.27 -1.47
N PRO A 64 -3.60 14.90 -2.10
CA PRO A 64 -3.64 13.81 -3.08
C PRO A 64 -2.84 14.11 -4.35
N HIS A 65 -2.55 15.38 -4.61
CA HIS A 65 -1.78 15.79 -5.79
C HIS A 65 -0.26 15.82 -5.54
N ASN A 66 0.20 15.42 -4.35
CA ASN A 66 1.61 15.39 -3.99
C ASN A 66 2.14 13.94 -3.99
N GLY A 67 2.83 13.53 -5.06
CA GLY A 67 3.46 12.21 -5.15
C GLY A 67 2.50 11.05 -4.83
N TYR A 68 2.82 10.27 -3.79
CA TYR A 68 1.98 9.17 -3.33
C TYR A 68 1.07 9.53 -2.15
N SER A 69 1.06 10.77 -1.66
CA SER A 69 0.35 11.19 -0.44
C SER A 69 -1.17 11.00 -0.46
N GLY A 70 -1.78 10.82 -1.63
CA GLY A 70 -3.22 10.57 -1.78
C GLY A 70 -3.75 9.41 -0.93
N TRP A 71 -2.92 8.39 -0.65
CA TRP A 71 -3.33 7.29 0.22
C TRP A 71 -3.76 7.75 1.62
N ALA A 72 -3.07 8.75 2.18
CA ALA A 72 -3.41 9.30 3.50
C ALA A 72 -4.73 10.09 3.46
N CYS A 73 -5.00 10.81 2.37
CA CYS A 73 -6.25 11.54 2.16
C CYS A 73 -7.48 10.60 2.21
N ILE A 74 -7.42 9.46 1.50
CA ILE A 74 -8.49 8.46 1.51
C ILE A 74 -8.53 7.69 2.83
N ARG A 75 -7.40 7.12 3.27
CA ARG A 75 -7.32 6.24 4.44
C ARG A 75 -7.88 6.88 5.69
N TYR A 76 -7.60 8.15 5.87
CA TYR A 76 -8.05 8.87 7.06
C TYR A 76 -9.39 9.60 6.86
N GLY A 77 -10.14 9.28 5.79
CA GLY A 77 -11.49 9.79 5.59
C GLY A 77 -11.57 11.30 5.35
N ILE A 78 -10.54 11.92 4.75
CA ILE A 78 -10.49 13.35 4.46
C ILE A 78 -11.08 13.63 3.08
N GLY A 79 -10.69 12.85 2.07
CA GLY A 79 -11.13 12.99 0.69
C GLY A 79 -11.68 11.69 0.12
N GLU A 80 -12.42 11.84 -0.96
CA GLU A 80 -13.06 10.74 -1.70
C GLU A 80 -12.80 10.90 -3.19
N THR A 81 -12.80 9.77 -3.92
CA THR A 81 -12.64 9.72 -5.37
C THR A 81 -14.00 9.62 -6.07
N LEU A 82 -14.01 9.77 -7.39
CA LEU A 82 -15.24 9.61 -8.18
C LEU A 82 -15.79 8.17 -8.10
N PHE A 83 -14.90 7.20 -8.02
CA PHE A 83 -15.19 5.77 -7.89
C PHE A 83 -14.36 5.20 -6.75
N ARG A 84 -14.77 4.05 -6.20
CA ARG A 84 -14.04 3.31 -5.16
C ARG A 84 -14.04 1.82 -5.46
N TYR A 85 -13.32 1.05 -4.66
CA TYR A 85 -13.32 -0.41 -4.74
C TYR A 85 -14.19 -1.03 -3.64
N SER A 86 -14.93 -2.09 -4.00
CA SER A 86 -15.59 -2.98 -3.06
C SER A 86 -14.56 -3.89 -2.37
N ASP A 87 -15.01 -4.67 -1.37
CA ASP A 87 -14.18 -5.71 -0.72
C ASP A 87 -13.71 -6.81 -1.70
N SER A 88 -14.37 -6.96 -2.86
CA SER A 88 -13.96 -7.85 -3.96
C SER A 88 -13.13 -7.13 -5.04
N MET A 89 -12.67 -5.90 -4.77
CA MET A 89 -11.90 -5.07 -5.70
C MET A 89 -12.64 -4.71 -7.00
N GLU A 90 -13.96 -4.80 -7.00
CA GLU A 90 -14.80 -4.31 -8.11
C GLU A 90 -14.98 -2.79 -8.01
N LEU A 91 -14.94 -2.13 -9.16
CA LEU A 91 -15.11 -0.67 -9.23
C LEU A 91 -16.57 -0.27 -8.99
N GLU A 92 -16.80 0.59 -8.01
CA GLU A 92 -18.12 1.12 -7.62
C GLU A 92 -18.19 2.65 -7.74
N PRO A 93 -19.37 3.22 -8.10
CA PRO A 93 -19.59 4.66 -8.01
C PRO A 93 -19.48 5.18 -6.57
N TRP A 94 -18.71 6.28 -6.34
CA TRP A 94 -18.62 6.95 -5.04
C TRP A 94 -19.15 8.38 -5.11
N LEU A 95 -18.34 9.39 -5.49
CA LEU A 95 -18.85 10.76 -5.75
C LEU A 95 -19.60 10.85 -7.08
N ALA A 96 -19.27 9.99 -8.04
CA ALA A 96 -20.05 9.79 -9.24
C ALA A 96 -21.27 8.90 -8.97
N SER A 97 -22.34 9.06 -9.76
CA SER A 97 -23.49 8.16 -9.82
C SER A 97 -23.36 7.10 -10.92
N GLY A 98 -22.46 7.31 -11.89
CA GLY A 98 -22.15 6.40 -12.96
C GLY A 98 -21.35 7.05 -14.09
N TYR A 99 -21.02 6.24 -15.08
CA TYR A 99 -20.27 6.69 -16.26
C TYR A 99 -20.74 5.98 -17.53
N GLU A 100 -20.36 6.54 -18.68
CA GLU A 100 -20.61 6.01 -20.02
C GLU A 100 -19.35 6.20 -20.87
N ASN A 101 -18.88 5.14 -21.51
CA ASN A 101 -17.89 5.25 -22.57
C ASN A 101 -18.62 5.65 -23.86
N VAL A 102 -18.38 6.85 -24.35
CA VAL A 102 -19.08 7.43 -25.52
C VAL A 102 -18.43 6.95 -26.82
N ASP A 103 -17.10 6.91 -26.82
CA ASP A 103 -16.26 6.39 -27.91
C ASP A 103 -14.87 6.03 -27.35
N GLU A 104 -13.94 5.59 -28.17
CA GLU A 104 -12.61 5.12 -27.75
C GLU A 104 -11.82 6.11 -26.88
N ASN A 105 -12.09 7.41 -27.02
CA ASN A 105 -11.35 8.48 -26.32
C ASN A 105 -12.25 9.35 -25.43
N THR A 106 -13.57 9.10 -25.40
CA THR A 106 -14.50 10.01 -24.74
C THR A 106 -15.32 9.29 -23.67
N TRP A 107 -15.28 9.83 -22.48
CA TRP A 107 -16.02 9.34 -21.32
C TRP A 107 -16.94 10.40 -20.77
N ARG A 108 -18.14 10.02 -20.37
CA ARG A 108 -19.09 10.87 -19.67
C ARG A 108 -19.32 10.35 -18.25
N ILE A 109 -19.14 11.20 -17.25
CA ILE A 109 -19.30 10.87 -15.84
C ILE A 109 -20.40 11.76 -15.26
N THR A 110 -21.38 11.16 -14.59
CA THR A 110 -22.45 11.87 -13.89
C THR A 110 -22.17 11.88 -12.41
N LEU A 111 -22.19 13.04 -11.78
CA LEU A 111 -21.95 13.20 -10.33
C LEU A 111 -23.24 12.98 -9.53
N LYS A 112 -23.10 12.64 -8.25
CA LYS A 112 -24.19 12.67 -7.27
C LYS A 112 -24.51 14.11 -6.88
N GLU A 113 -25.78 14.40 -6.61
CA GLU A 113 -26.22 15.72 -6.14
C GLU A 113 -26.12 15.84 -4.62
N GLY A 114 -26.00 17.06 -4.11
CA GLY A 114 -26.09 17.37 -2.67
C GLY A 114 -24.79 17.17 -1.88
N ILE A 115 -23.69 16.83 -2.53
CA ILE A 115 -22.38 16.71 -1.91
C ILE A 115 -21.76 18.09 -1.67
N GLN A 116 -21.10 18.26 -0.52
CA GLN A 116 -20.34 19.47 -0.20
C GLN A 116 -18.92 19.11 0.22
N PHE A 117 -17.99 19.98 -0.10
CA PHE A 117 -16.66 19.97 0.50
C PHE A 117 -16.72 20.41 1.98
N THR A 118 -15.73 20.04 2.76
CA THR A 118 -15.59 20.50 4.15
C THR A 118 -15.40 22.02 4.27
N SER A 119 -15.11 22.71 3.15
CA SER A 119 -15.14 24.19 3.04
C SER A 119 -16.57 24.77 3.04
N GLY A 120 -17.61 23.94 2.86
CA GLY A 120 -18.99 24.35 2.67
C GLY A 120 -19.38 24.67 1.22
N ARG A 121 -18.43 24.57 0.27
CA ARG A 121 -18.72 24.69 -1.16
C ARG A 121 -19.40 23.43 -1.68
N SER A 122 -20.41 23.58 -2.54
CA SER A 122 -21.04 22.46 -3.23
C SER A 122 -20.08 21.82 -4.22
N LEU A 123 -20.09 20.49 -4.29
CA LEU A 123 -19.42 19.72 -5.34
C LEU A 123 -20.30 19.75 -6.59
N ASP A 124 -19.74 20.23 -7.69
CA ASP A 124 -20.34 20.22 -9.03
C ASP A 124 -19.28 19.83 -10.08
N ALA A 125 -19.69 19.67 -11.32
CA ALA A 125 -18.78 19.29 -12.40
C ALA A 125 -17.66 20.31 -12.65
N GLN A 126 -17.87 21.60 -12.34
CA GLN A 126 -16.82 22.62 -12.46
C GLN A 126 -15.75 22.47 -11.39
N ALA A 127 -16.16 22.13 -10.15
CA ALA A 127 -15.22 21.87 -9.06
C ALA A 127 -14.37 20.63 -9.35
N VAL A 128 -14.97 19.54 -9.80
CA VAL A 128 -14.27 18.31 -10.18
C VAL A 128 -13.33 18.56 -11.37
N LYS A 129 -13.79 19.28 -12.40
CA LYS A 129 -12.93 19.69 -13.52
C LYS A 129 -11.69 20.44 -13.04
N ALA A 130 -11.85 21.46 -12.19
CA ALA A 130 -10.74 22.25 -11.67
C ALA A 130 -9.74 21.40 -10.88
N CYS A 131 -10.23 20.43 -10.11
CA CYS A 131 -9.40 19.48 -9.37
C CYS A 131 -8.60 18.57 -10.32
N LEU A 132 -9.24 17.94 -11.29
CA LEU A 132 -8.58 17.04 -12.24
C LEU A 132 -7.61 17.79 -13.19
N GLU A 133 -7.94 19.02 -13.62
CA GLU A 133 -7.01 19.84 -14.41
C GLU A 133 -5.74 20.17 -13.61
N HIS A 134 -5.87 20.54 -12.34
CA HIS A 134 -4.71 20.76 -11.47
C HIS A 134 -3.93 19.44 -11.26
N LEU A 135 -4.61 18.32 -11.01
CA LEU A 135 -3.98 17.02 -10.86
C LEU A 135 -3.06 16.69 -12.05
N VAL A 136 -3.56 16.78 -13.30
CA VAL A 136 -2.76 16.43 -14.49
C VAL A 136 -1.67 17.46 -14.80
N GLU A 137 -1.79 18.68 -14.27
CA GLU A 137 -0.74 19.70 -14.39
C GLU A 137 0.47 19.38 -13.49
N VAL A 138 0.24 18.96 -12.24
CA VAL A 138 1.30 18.85 -11.23
C VAL A 138 1.76 17.41 -10.97
N HIS A 139 0.92 16.40 -11.20
CA HIS A 139 1.16 15.01 -10.84
C HIS A 139 1.60 14.19 -12.06
N ALA A 140 2.91 13.85 -12.13
CA ALA A 140 3.51 13.22 -13.31
C ALA A 140 2.89 11.84 -13.64
N ARG A 141 2.59 11.00 -12.63
CA ARG A 141 1.97 9.69 -12.80
C ARG A 141 0.53 9.83 -13.31
N ALA A 142 -0.31 10.63 -12.64
CA ALA A 142 -1.70 10.86 -13.07
C ALA A 142 -1.79 11.40 -14.51
N LYS A 143 -0.85 12.28 -14.90
CA LYS A 143 -0.78 12.76 -16.28
C LYS A 143 -0.52 11.63 -17.29
N GLY A 144 0.36 10.67 -16.93
CA GLY A 144 0.69 9.51 -17.76
C GLY A 144 -0.46 8.51 -17.85
N ASP A 145 -1.11 8.24 -16.71
CA ASP A 145 -2.19 7.25 -16.60
C ASP A 145 -3.49 7.75 -17.25
N LEU A 146 -3.90 8.98 -16.93
CA LEU A 146 -5.19 9.53 -17.36
C LEU A 146 -5.20 10.03 -18.81
N LYS A 147 -4.05 10.43 -19.35
CA LYS A 147 -3.87 10.94 -20.73
C LYS A 147 -4.93 11.97 -21.15
N ILE A 148 -5.42 12.76 -20.21
CA ILE A 148 -6.50 13.73 -20.43
C ILE A 148 -6.04 14.83 -21.37
N GLU A 149 -6.78 15.06 -22.46
CA GLU A 149 -6.61 16.16 -23.40
C GLU A 149 -7.56 17.32 -23.09
N GLU A 150 -8.83 17.02 -22.79
CA GLU A 150 -9.86 18.02 -22.51
C GLU A 150 -10.85 17.51 -21.44
N ILE A 151 -11.27 18.40 -20.56
CA ILE A 151 -12.40 18.19 -19.66
C ILE A 151 -13.43 19.28 -19.91
N THR A 152 -14.66 18.90 -20.19
CA THR A 152 -15.81 19.81 -20.20
C THR A 152 -16.75 19.49 -19.06
N ALA A 153 -17.41 20.50 -18.50
CA ALA A 153 -18.30 20.37 -17.37
C ALA A 153 -19.60 21.13 -17.61
N GLU A 154 -20.73 20.43 -17.48
CA GLU A 154 -22.07 21.00 -17.63
C GLU A 154 -22.96 20.43 -16.51
N ASP A 155 -23.49 21.31 -15.66
CA ASP A 155 -24.30 20.97 -14.47
C ASP A 155 -23.59 19.94 -13.58
N MET A 156 -24.05 18.70 -13.55
CA MET A 156 -23.48 17.57 -12.78
C MET A 156 -22.79 16.54 -13.68
N THR A 157 -22.44 16.92 -14.91
CA THR A 157 -21.85 16.02 -15.90
C THR A 157 -20.48 16.50 -16.32
N LEU A 158 -19.50 15.60 -16.25
CA LEU A 158 -18.17 15.75 -16.83
C LEU A 158 -18.10 14.96 -18.13
N THR A 159 -17.48 15.55 -19.14
CA THR A 159 -17.02 14.81 -20.32
C THR A 159 -15.50 14.94 -20.39
N ILE A 160 -14.82 13.81 -20.36
CA ILE A 160 -13.36 13.70 -20.42
C ILE A 160 -13.00 13.13 -21.78
N THR A 161 -12.12 13.82 -22.50
CA THR A 161 -11.52 13.34 -23.75
C THR A 161 -10.04 13.07 -23.49
N THR A 162 -9.58 11.89 -23.88
CA THR A 162 -8.19 11.45 -23.75
C THR A 162 -7.46 11.53 -25.09
N SER A 163 -6.14 11.73 -25.08
CA SER A 163 -5.31 11.83 -26.29
C SER A 163 -5.14 10.50 -27.02
N GLU A 164 -5.40 9.39 -26.34
CA GLU A 164 -5.40 8.02 -26.85
C GLU A 164 -6.38 7.19 -26.01
N PRO A 165 -6.78 5.98 -26.44
CA PRO A 165 -7.66 5.13 -25.66
C PRO A 165 -7.11 4.86 -24.25
N VAL A 166 -7.97 4.96 -23.23
CA VAL A 166 -7.66 4.62 -21.84
C VAL A 166 -8.82 3.79 -21.28
N PRO A 167 -8.84 2.48 -21.56
CA PRO A 167 -9.92 1.59 -21.11
C PRO A 167 -10.13 1.60 -19.60
N ALA A 168 -9.06 1.66 -18.81
CA ALA A 168 -9.08 1.69 -17.35
C ALA A 168 -9.23 3.10 -16.75
N LEU A 169 -9.72 4.11 -17.50
CA LEU A 169 -9.79 5.50 -17.01
C LEU A 169 -10.54 5.63 -15.68
N MET A 170 -11.64 4.88 -15.51
CA MET A 170 -12.43 4.93 -14.26
C MET A 170 -11.67 4.33 -13.08
N ASN A 171 -10.87 3.30 -13.33
CA ASN A 171 -9.99 2.69 -12.34
C ASN A 171 -8.89 3.67 -11.92
N TYR A 172 -8.28 4.36 -12.87
CA TYR A 172 -7.30 5.41 -12.58
C TYR A 172 -7.91 6.60 -11.82
N LEU A 173 -9.18 6.94 -12.05
CA LEU A 173 -9.89 7.97 -11.28
C LEU A 173 -10.30 7.51 -9.87
N ALA A 174 -10.15 6.23 -9.55
CA ALA A 174 -10.29 5.67 -8.21
C ALA A 174 -8.93 5.53 -7.46
N ASP A 175 -7.80 5.75 -8.14
CA ASP A 175 -6.49 5.84 -7.47
C ASP A 175 -6.49 7.00 -6.47
N PRO A 176 -5.80 6.90 -5.33
CA PRO A 176 -5.74 7.94 -4.31
C PRO A 176 -5.40 9.35 -4.81
N TYR A 177 -4.60 9.50 -5.86
CA TYR A 177 -4.36 10.82 -6.45
C TYR A 177 -5.64 11.45 -7.03
N GLY A 178 -6.64 10.63 -7.37
CA GLY A 178 -7.94 11.06 -7.88
C GLY A 178 -8.91 11.60 -6.84
N CYS A 179 -8.50 11.72 -5.56
CA CYS A 179 -9.31 12.38 -4.53
C CYS A 179 -9.72 13.78 -4.96
N ILE A 180 -11.01 14.05 -4.88
CA ILE A 180 -11.57 15.36 -5.27
C ILE A 180 -11.46 16.34 -4.10
N ILE A 181 -10.71 17.41 -4.31
CA ILE A 181 -10.49 18.48 -3.33
C ILE A 181 -10.95 19.85 -3.86
N ASP A 182 -11.31 20.75 -2.94
CA ASP A 182 -11.75 22.10 -3.30
C ASP A 182 -10.58 23.01 -3.68
N MET A 183 -10.39 23.21 -4.96
CA MET A 183 -9.33 24.07 -5.52
C MET A 183 -9.55 25.56 -5.26
N GLU A 184 -10.75 26.02 -4.86
CA GLU A 184 -10.96 27.41 -4.44
C GLU A 184 -10.38 27.69 -3.06
N THR A 185 -10.48 26.72 -2.14
CA THR A 185 -9.80 26.78 -0.83
C THR A 185 -8.30 26.60 -0.98
N GLY A 186 -7.91 25.76 -1.98
CA GLY A 186 -6.51 25.44 -2.28
C GLY A 186 -5.90 24.44 -1.30
N ILE A 187 -4.61 24.24 -1.47
CA ILE A 187 -3.77 23.35 -0.66
C ILE A 187 -2.93 24.24 0.26
N THR A 188 -2.91 23.94 1.56
CA THR A 188 -2.15 24.72 2.54
C THR A 188 -0.64 24.38 2.49
N GLU A 189 0.19 25.18 3.17
CA GLU A 189 1.66 24.97 3.18
C GLU A 189 2.07 23.64 3.86
N ASP A 190 1.24 23.12 4.75
CA ASP A 190 1.42 21.83 5.44
C ASP A 190 0.75 20.66 4.70
N GLY A 191 0.28 20.88 3.47
CA GLY A 191 -0.35 19.87 2.63
C GLY A 191 -1.78 19.52 3.03
N ASN A 192 -2.45 20.30 3.90
CA ASN A 192 -3.85 20.07 4.24
C ASN A 192 -4.79 20.54 3.12
N VAL A 193 -5.92 19.85 2.99
CA VAL A 193 -6.90 20.03 1.90
C VAL A 193 -8.33 20.03 2.42
N SER A 194 -9.25 20.61 1.66
CA SER A 194 -10.69 20.49 1.87
C SER A 194 -11.25 19.43 0.91
N GLY A 195 -11.50 18.23 1.45
CA GLY A 195 -12.12 17.11 0.73
C GLY A 195 -13.62 17.02 0.96
N THR A 196 -14.20 15.87 0.64
CA THR A 196 -15.65 15.57 0.77
C THR A 196 -15.93 14.55 1.87
N GLY A 197 -14.89 14.04 2.53
CA GLY A 197 -14.96 12.90 3.43
C GLY A 197 -15.65 13.17 4.77
N PRO A 198 -15.83 12.10 5.59
CA PRO A 198 -16.48 12.17 6.91
C PRO A 198 -15.68 12.95 7.95
N TYR A 199 -14.39 13.20 7.73
CA TYR A 199 -13.52 13.92 8.64
C TYR A 199 -12.73 15.03 7.94
N THR A 200 -12.32 16.02 8.72
CA THR A 200 -11.47 17.15 8.29
C THR A 200 -10.19 17.14 9.09
N ALA A 201 -9.03 17.19 8.45
CA ALA A 201 -7.77 17.39 9.17
C ALA A 201 -7.68 18.84 9.65
N THR A 202 -7.41 19.04 10.93
CA THR A 202 -7.19 20.35 11.57
C THR A 202 -5.72 20.60 11.89
N GLU A 203 -4.93 19.53 12.02
CA GLU A 203 -3.49 19.56 12.18
C GLU A 203 -2.90 18.43 11.34
N VAL A 204 -1.89 18.76 10.54
CA VAL A 204 -1.08 17.80 9.76
C VAL A 204 0.36 17.96 10.22
N ASN A 205 0.90 16.92 10.85
CA ASN A 205 2.29 16.88 11.30
C ASN A 205 2.86 15.48 11.04
N THR A 206 3.64 15.35 10.01
CA THR A 206 4.15 14.07 9.50
C THR A 206 4.89 13.24 10.55
N ASP A 207 5.60 13.89 11.48
CA ASP A 207 6.37 13.20 12.52
C ASP A 207 5.54 12.84 13.77
N GLN A 208 4.34 13.40 13.91
CA GLN A 208 3.47 13.21 15.09
C GLN A 208 2.11 12.62 14.75
N GLY A 209 1.66 12.80 13.51
CA GLY A 209 0.38 12.33 13.01
C GLY A 209 -0.59 13.44 12.63
N LEU A 210 -1.88 13.15 12.72
CA LEU A 210 -2.99 14.00 12.30
C LEU A 210 -3.98 14.21 13.44
N THR A 211 -4.63 15.36 13.46
CA THR A 211 -5.86 15.58 14.23
C THR A 211 -7.01 15.76 13.26
N LEU A 212 -7.99 14.87 13.35
CA LEU A 212 -9.19 14.85 12.52
C LEU A 212 -10.40 15.22 13.38
N VAL A 213 -11.28 16.04 12.85
CA VAL A 213 -12.57 16.36 13.45
C VAL A 213 -13.69 15.95 12.50
N LYS A 214 -14.83 15.55 13.05
CA LYS A 214 -15.96 15.11 12.22
C LYS A 214 -16.47 16.23 11.30
N ASN A 215 -16.89 15.83 10.11
CA ASN A 215 -17.64 16.64 9.18
C ASN A 215 -19.14 16.48 9.51
N GLU A 216 -19.74 17.49 10.15
CA GLU A 216 -21.15 17.45 10.56
C GLU A 216 -22.12 17.42 9.36
N ASP A 217 -21.67 17.91 8.20
CA ASP A 217 -22.44 18.01 6.97
C ASP A 217 -22.05 16.90 5.95
N TYR A 218 -21.47 15.78 6.43
CA TYR A 218 -21.09 14.68 5.56
C TYR A 218 -22.29 14.10 4.82
N TRP A 219 -22.15 13.93 3.52
CA TRP A 219 -23.24 13.61 2.60
C TRP A 219 -23.75 12.17 2.70
N ASP A 220 -22.90 11.21 3.13
CA ASP A 220 -23.21 9.78 3.20
C ASP A 220 -23.28 9.26 4.65
N GLY A 221 -23.97 9.98 5.50
CA GLY A 221 -24.21 9.57 6.87
C GLY A 221 -23.76 10.59 7.92
N THR A 222 -23.65 10.13 9.16
CA THR A 222 -23.20 10.98 10.28
C THR A 222 -22.04 10.31 10.99
N PRO A 223 -20.83 10.89 10.95
CA PRO A 223 -19.67 10.37 11.66
C PRO A 223 -19.94 10.28 13.17
N LYS A 224 -19.57 9.18 13.78
CA LYS A 224 -19.92 8.86 15.17
C LYS A 224 -18.90 9.36 16.18
N LEU A 225 -17.65 9.58 15.76
CA LEU A 225 -16.56 10.10 16.57
C LEU A 225 -16.42 11.60 16.37
N ASP A 226 -16.19 12.34 17.45
CA ASP A 226 -16.02 13.80 17.39
C ASP A 226 -14.60 14.17 16.96
N THR A 227 -13.60 13.48 17.49
CA THR A 227 -12.18 13.73 17.21
C THR A 227 -11.41 12.41 17.09
N ILE A 228 -10.52 12.32 16.07
CA ILE A 228 -9.60 11.21 15.88
C ILE A 228 -8.17 11.76 15.89
N TYR A 229 -7.32 11.15 16.71
CA TYR A 229 -5.89 11.40 16.72
C TYR A 229 -5.19 10.22 16.03
N VAL A 230 -4.68 10.44 14.82
CA VAL A 230 -3.75 9.51 14.18
C VAL A 230 -2.36 9.79 14.75
N ARG A 231 -1.74 8.77 15.34
CA ARG A 231 -0.42 8.85 15.96
C ARG A 231 0.61 8.13 15.10
N THR A 232 1.61 8.85 14.63
CA THR A 232 2.74 8.24 13.94
C THR A 232 3.66 7.56 14.94
N ILE A 233 3.76 6.23 14.89
CA ILE A 233 4.65 5.42 15.74
C ILE A 233 5.36 4.43 14.84
N THR A 234 6.55 4.77 14.39
CA THR A 234 7.34 3.97 13.42
C THR A 234 7.97 2.72 14.04
N ASP A 235 8.16 2.68 15.36
CA ASP A 235 8.70 1.54 16.07
C ASP A 235 7.58 0.57 16.48
N GLY A 236 7.58 -0.64 15.90
CA GLY A 236 6.51 -1.62 16.08
C GLY A 236 6.38 -2.15 17.51
N ASP A 237 7.46 -2.23 18.29
CA ASP A 237 7.40 -2.65 19.70
C ASP A 237 6.76 -1.55 20.55
N THR A 238 7.07 -0.29 20.27
CA THR A 238 6.43 0.86 20.91
C THR A 238 4.93 0.91 20.58
N LEU A 239 4.56 0.70 19.32
CA LEU A 239 3.17 0.62 18.87
C LEU A 239 2.41 -0.50 19.59
N THR A 240 3.04 -1.69 19.71
CA THR A 240 2.49 -2.84 20.45
C THR A 240 2.21 -2.49 21.92
N MET A 241 3.16 -1.84 22.59
CA MET A 241 2.99 -1.43 23.99
C MET A 241 1.91 -0.36 24.16
N ALA A 242 1.83 0.60 23.25
CA ALA A 242 0.83 1.67 23.28
C ALA A 242 -0.61 1.09 23.15
N LEU A 243 -0.81 0.12 22.25
CA LEU A 243 -2.10 -0.56 22.11
C LEU A 243 -2.42 -1.41 23.36
N GLN A 244 -1.46 -2.19 23.89
CA GLN A 244 -1.66 -3.00 25.09
C GLN A 244 -1.98 -2.15 26.34
N SER A 245 -1.40 -0.96 26.45
CA SER A 245 -1.65 -0.06 27.59
C SER A 245 -2.99 0.69 27.51
N GLY A 246 -3.68 0.63 26.36
CA GLY A 246 -4.89 1.42 26.09
C GLY A 246 -4.61 2.89 25.79
N GLU A 247 -3.36 3.26 25.45
CA GLU A 247 -3.03 4.59 24.94
C GLU A 247 -3.58 4.77 23.51
N LEU A 248 -3.70 3.67 22.76
CA LEU A 248 -4.33 3.58 21.44
C LEU A 248 -5.59 2.72 21.51
N ASP A 249 -6.58 3.08 20.70
CA ASP A 249 -7.82 2.32 20.52
C ASP A 249 -7.69 1.28 19.42
N ALA A 250 -6.88 1.57 18.42
CA ALA A 250 -6.52 0.64 17.35
C ALA A 250 -5.14 0.96 16.78
N ALA A 251 -4.57 0.00 16.05
CA ALA A 251 -3.26 0.15 15.43
C ALA A 251 -3.15 -0.61 14.10
N TYR A 252 -2.46 0.02 13.14
CA TYR A 252 -1.98 -0.57 11.90
C TYR A 252 -0.45 -0.62 11.88
N GLY A 253 0.10 -1.69 11.30
CA GLY A 253 1.55 -1.86 11.16
C GLY A 253 2.23 -2.53 12.35
N LEU A 254 1.49 -3.27 13.17
CA LEU A 254 2.07 -4.10 14.23
C LEU A 254 3.00 -5.19 13.65
N PRO A 255 4.13 -5.49 14.30
CA PRO A 255 4.96 -6.63 13.93
C PRO A 255 4.17 -7.94 13.97
N TYR A 256 4.39 -8.84 13.03
CA TYR A 256 3.70 -10.14 12.99
C TYR A 256 3.88 -10.93 14.29
N ALA A 257 5.09 -10.90 14.86
CA ALA A 257 5.37 -11.54 16.15
C ALA A 257 4.54 -11.00 17.32
N SER A 258 3.95 -9.79 17.17
CA SER A 258 3.11 -9.18 18.19
C SER A 258 1.62 -9.52 18.03
N LEU A 259 1.15 -9.93 16.85
CA LEU A 259 -0.26 -10.23 16.60
C LEU A 259 -0.85 -11.30 17.53
N PRO A 260 -0.13 -12.38 17.89
CA PRO A 260 -0.63 -13.35 18.86
C PRO A 260 -0.99 -12.78 20.23
N LEU A 261 -0.42 -11.62 20.62
CA LEU A 261 -0.76 -10.93 21.87
C LEU A 261 -2.18 -10.35 21.88
N PHE A 262 -2.78 -10.22 20.71
CA PHE A 262 -4.10 -9.61 20.48
C PHE A 262 -5.14 -10.60 19.93
N SER A 263 -4.82 -11.91 19.92
CA SER A 263 -5.67 -12.96 19.36
C SER A 263 -6.94 -13.25 20.17
N GLU A 264 -7.02 -12.77 21.41
CA GLU A 264 -8.15 -12.99 22.31
C GLU A 264 -8.77 -11.66 22.77
N ALA A 265 -10.03 -11.72 23.21
CA ALA A 265 -10.71 -10.57 23.79
C ALA A 265 -9.85 -9.90 24.90
N PRO A 266 -9.85 -8.56 25.00
CA PRO A 266 -10.83 -7.66 24.42
C PRO A 266 -10.50 -7.17 22.99
N TYR A 267 -9.46 -7.71 22.35
CA TYR A 267 -9.01 -7.26 21.04
C TYR A 267 -9.74 -7.97 19.89
N THR A 268 -9.76 -7.31 18.74
CA THR A 268 -10.23 -7.84 17.47
C THR A 268 -9.17 -7.59 16.40
N ILE A 269 -8.85 -8.60 15.59
CA ILE A 269 -7.95 -8.46 14.44
C ILE A 269 -8.82 -8.54 13.18
N SER A 270 -8.86 -7.47 12.41
CA SER A 270 -9.34 -7.47 11.03
C SER A 270 -8.14 -7.71 10.12
N SER A 271 -8.18 -8.77 9.30
CA SER A 271 -7.06 -9.16 8.44
C SER A 271 -7.56 -9.59 7.07
N VAL A 272 -7.00 -8.99 6.02
CA VAL A 272 -7.36 -9.24 4.63
C VAL A 272 -6.13 -9.37 3.76
N GLU A 273 -6.21 -10.21 2.72
CA GLU A 273 -5.21 -10.28 1.68
C GLU A 273 -5.30 -9.05 0.78
N THR A 274 -4.14 -8.47 0.44
CA THR A 274 -4.06 -7.25 -0.38
C THR A 274 -3.38 -7.52 -1.72
N SER A 275 -3.52 -6.62 -2.68
CA SER A 275 -2.80 -6.66 -3.94
C SER A 275 -1.31 -6.31 -3.82
N ARG A 276 -0.77 -6.18 -2.60
CA ARG A 276 0.68 -6.04 -2.38
C ARG A 276 1.35 -7.39 -2.43
N SER A 277 2.19 -7.59 -3.45
CA SER A 277 2.94 -8.83 -3.65
C SER A 277 4.42 -8.63 -3.35
N PHE A 278 5.03 -9.67 -2.76
CA PHE A 278 6.47 -9.82 -2.63
C PHE A 278 6.96 -10.73 -3.74
N PHE A 279 7.72 -10.17 -4.65
CA PHE A 279 8.21 -10.91 -5.80
C PHE A 279 9.67 -10.56 -6.12
N ALA A 280 10.32 -11.43 -6.86
CA ALA A 280 11.68 -11.22 -7.29
C ALA A 280 11.80 -11.29 -8.82
N GLN A 281 12.62 -10.40 -9.38
CA GLN A 281 12.98 -10.34 -10.78
C GLN A 281 14.36 -10.96 -10.99
N MET A 282 14.50 -11.77 -12.04
CA MET A 282 15.77 -12.34 -12.45
C MET A 282 16.50 -11.43 -13.43
N ASN A 283 17.81 -11.28 -13.25
CA ASN A 283 18.64 -10.46 -14.13
C ASN A 283 19.08 -11.29 -15.35
N TYR A 284 18.51 -11.03 -16.51
CA TYR A 284 18.81 -11.72 -17.77
C TYR A 284 20.21 -11.42 -18.33
N GLN A 285 20.97 -10.48 -17.71
CA GLN A 285 22.39 -10.29 -18.03
C GLN A 285 23.28 -11.30 -17.30
N THR A 286 22.77 -12.04 -16.30
CA THR A 286 23.49 -13.10 -15.60
C THR A 286 23.48 -14.37 -16.46
N GLU A 287 24.66 -14.87 -16.86
CA GLU A 287 24.81 -16.00 -17.77
C GLU A 287 23.98 -17.23 -17.34
N ALA A 288 23.99 -17.59 -16.06
CA ALA A 288 23.26 -18.75 -15.57
C ALA A 288 21.73 -18.57 -15.69
N LEU A 289 21.22 -17.35 -15.56
CA LEU A 289 19.78 -17.03 -15.62
C LEU A 289 19.25 -16.91 -17.06
N GLN A 290 20.10 -16.99 -18.08
CA GLN A 290 19.69 -17.11 -19.49
C GLN A 290 19.17 -18.51 -19.81
N ASP A 291 19.55 -19.52 -19.01
CA ASP A 291 19.06 -20.90 -19.16
C ASP A 291 17.71 -21.04 -18.45
N GLU A 292 16.65 -21.35 -19.20
CA GLU A 292 15.28 -21.52 -18.69
C GLU A 292 15.21 -22.60 -17.60
N LYS A 293 15.95 -23.72 -17.76
CA LYS A 293 15.97 -24.80 -16.75
C LYS A 293 16.54 -24.32 -15.40
N VAL A 294 17.50 -23.39 -15.42
CA VAL A 294 18.04 -22.80 -14.19
C VAL A 294 17.01 -21.90 -13.55
N ARG A 295 16.25 -21.10 -14.32
CA ARG A 295 15.18 -20.27 -13.78
C ARG A 295 14.05 -21.14 -13.20
N GLU A 296 13.62 -22.18 -13.90
CA GLU A 296 12.63 -23.15 -13.44
C GLU A 296 13.09 -23.85 -12.16
N ALA A 297 14.35 -24.30 -12.10
CA ALA A 297 14.92 -24.91 -10.90
C ALA A 297 14.92 -23.95 -9.69
N ILE A 298 15.21 -22.68 -9.91
CA ILE A 298 15.13 -21.66 -8.86
C ILE A 298 13.69 -21.50 -8.38
N ALA A 299 12.71 -21.37 -9.28
CA ALA A 299 11.30 -21.24 -8.95
C ALA A 299 10.79 -22.45 -8.15
N MET A 300 11.14 -23.68 -8.55
CA MET A 300 10.78 -24.92 -7.86
C MET A 300 11.58 -25.16 -6.57
N GLY A 301 12.72 -24.50 -6.39
CA GLY A 301 13.57 -24.60 -5.21
C GLY A 301 13.18 -23.70 -4.06
N ILE A 302 12.16 -22.83 -4.20
CA ILE A 302 11.72 -21.88 -3.19
C ILE A 302 10.44 -22.36 -2.51
N ASP A 303 10.50 -22.62 -1.19
CA ASP A 303 9.35 -23.04 -0.37
C ASP A 303 8.50 -21.83 0.04
N LYS A 304 7.57 -21.43 -0.82
CA LYS A 304 6.67 -20.29 -0.60
C LYS A 304 5.68 -20.56 0.55
N GLU A 305 5.16 -21.78 0.64
CA GLU A 305 4.25 -22.21 1.72
C GLU A 305 4.95 -22.21 3.08
N GLY A 306 6.16 -22.73 3.15
CA GLY A 306 6.97 -22.68 4.36
C GLY A 306 7.33 -21.24 4.75
N PHE A 307 7.61 -20.38 3.77
CA PHE A 307 7.85 -18.96 4.01
C PHE A 307 6.63 -18.27 4.65
N THR A 308 5.43 -18.42 4.06
CA THR A 308 4.23 -17.74 4.54
C THR A 308 3.68 -18.32 5.83
N SER A 309 3.64 -19.65 5.95
CA SER A 309 3.04 -20.31 7.12
C SER A 309 3.95 -20.31 8.36
N VAL A 310 5.28 -20.35 8.17
CA VAL A 310 6.23 -20.49 9.30
C VAL A 310 6.93 -19.16 9.61
N LEU A 311 7.51 -18.49 8.59
CA LEU A 311 8.28 -17.27 8.83
C LEU A 311 7.41 -16.04 8.97
N LEU A 312 6.28 -15.97 8.24
CA LEU A 312 5.30 -14.90 8.39
C LEU A 312 4.18 -15.23 9.38
N ASP A 313 4.22 -16.40 10.01
CA ASP A 313 3.20 -16.87 10.97
C ASP A 313 1.75 -16.76 10.40
N GLY A 314 1.58 -17.05 9.09
CA GLY A 314 0.32 -16.94 8.38
C GLY A 314 -0.11 -15.51 7.99
N ASN A 315 0.77 -14.51 8.16
CA ASN A 315 0.50 -13.13 7.76
C ASN A 315 0.88 -12.81 6.31
N GLY A 316 0.86 -13.83 5.47
CA GLY A 316 1.00 -13.78 4.02
C GLY A 316 0.37 -15.00 3.41
N THR A 317 -0.02 -14.91 2.14
CA THR A 317 -0.51 -16.03 1.33
C THR A 317 0.54 -16.35 0.29
N ALA A 318 0.89 -17.64 0.10
CA ALA A 318 1.83 -18.05 -0.95
C ALA A 318 1.26 -17.67 -2.32
N ALA A 319 2.04 -16.94 -3.13
CA ALA A 319 1.58 -16.37 -4.38
C ALA A 319 1.89 -17.30 -5.58
N ALA A 320 0.92 -17.49 -6.46
CA ALA A 320 1.14 -18.08 -7.77
C ALA A 320 1.60 -17.03 -8.80
N GLY A 321 0.96 -15.87 -8.79
CA GLY A 321 1.21 -14.76 -9.70
C GLY A 321 1.27 -13.40 -8.98
N PRO A 322 1.11 -12.30 -9.73
CA PRO A 322 1.16 -10.95 -9.16
C PRO A 322 -0.13 -10.56 -8.41
N PHE A 323 -1.25 -11.25 -8.65
CA PHE A 323 -2.57 -10.85 -8.18
C PHE A 323 -3.17 -11.89 -7.24
N PRO A 324 -3.70 -11.48 -6.05
CA PRO A 324 -4.35 -12.40 -5.13
C PRO A 324 -5.63 -13.02 -5.69
N SER A 325 -6.07 -14.14 -5.12
CA SER A 325 -7.27 -14.89 -5.54
C SER A 325 -8.58 -14.11 -5.43
N SER A 326 -8.58 -12.93 -4.79
CA SER A 326 -9.74 -12.03 -4.76
C SER A 326 -10.06 -11.37 -6.11
N PHE A 327 -9.08 -11.34 -7.03
CA PHE A 327 -9.29 -10.81 -8.38
C PHE A 327 -9.76 -11.91 -9.34
N ALA A 328 -10.58 -11.54 -10.34
CA ALA A 328 -11.04 -12.44 -11.40
C ALA A 328 -9.87 -13.01 -12.24
N PHE A 329 -8.75 -12.30 -12.27
CA PHE A 329 -7.49 -12.66 -12.95
C PHE A 329 -6.37 -13.08 -11.96
N GLY A 330 -6.76 -13.47 -10.74
CA GLY A 330 -5.83 -13.77 -9.65
C GLY A 330 -5.24 -15.18 -9.66
N ASP A 331 -4.58 -15.55 -8.58
CA ASP A 331 -3.79 -16.78 -8.41
C ASP A 331 -4.53 -18.08 -8.77
N ASP A 332 -5.84 -18.13 -8.53
CA ASP A 332 -6.67 -19.33 -8.83
C ASP A 332 -6.84 -19.59 -10.34
N THR A 333 -6.46 -18.64 -11.19
CA THR A 333 -6.64 -18.71 -12.65
C THR A 333 -5.37 -19.13 -13.40
N VAL A 334 -4.22 -19.19 -12.72
CA VAL A 334 -2.91 -19.43 -13.32
C VAL A 334 -2.21 -20.65 -12.69
N ILE A 335 -1.21 -21.16 -13.39
CA ILE A 335 -0.42 -22.32 -12.94
C ILE A 335 1.04 -21.88 -12.76
N ALA A 336 1.50 -21.87 -11.51
CA ALA A 336 2.90 -21.59 -11.18
C ALA A 336 3.66 -22.88 -10.81
N PRO A 337 5.00 -22.90 -10.96
CA PRO A 337 5.82 -23.99 -10.43
C PRO A 337 5.64 -24.17 -8.92
N GLY A 338 5.30 -25.37 -8.48
CA GLY A 338 5.25 -25.74 -7.07
C GLY A 338 6.63 -26.00 -6.49
N TYR A 339 6.76 -26.01 -5.15
CA TYR A 339 8.00 -26.40 -4.48
C TYR A 339 8.29 -27.88 -4.69
N ASP A 340 9.36 -28.19 -5.45
CA ASP A 340 9.85 -29.54 -5.73
C ASP A 340 11.38 -29.51 -5.82
N PRO A 341 12.09 -29.66 -4.69
CA PRO A 341 13.54 -29.59 -4.67
C PRO A 341 14.21 -30.79 -5.36
N GLU A 342 13.51 -31.93 -5.54
CA GLU A 342 14.05 -33.07 -6.29
C GLU A 342 14.05 -32.76 -7.79
N LYS A 343 12.93 -32.24 -8.29
CA LYS A 343 12.82 -31.80 -9.70
C LYS A 343 13.77 -30.64 -10.01
N ALA A 344 13.92 -29.70 -9.07
CA ALA A 344 14.86 -28.58 -9.21
C ALA A 344 16.31 -29.09 -9.41
N ARG A 345 16.75 -30.12 -8.65
CA ARG A 345 18.08 -30.71 -8.85
C ARG A 345 18.21 -31.39 -10.22
N GLU A 346 17.18 -32.13 -10.66
CA GLU A 346 17.18 -32.73 -12.00
C GLU A 346 17.36 -31.68 -13.10
N LEU A 347 16.64 -30.56 -13.01
CA LEU A 347 16.75 -29.45 -13.98
C LEU A 347 18.15 -28.82 -13.99
N LEU A 348 18.77 -28.65 -12.81
CA LEU A 348 20.15 -28.18 -12.72
C LEU A 348 21.13 -29.15 -13.37
N GLU A 349 20.98 -30.46 -13.15
CA GLU A 349 21.81 -31.50 -13.82
C GLU A 349 21.61 -31.47 -15.33
N GLU A 350 20.37 -31.36 -15.84
CA GLU A 350 20.06 -31.22 -17.24
C GLU A 350 20.67 -29.95 -17.89
N ALA A 351 20.75 -28.85 -17.09
CA ALA A 351 21.42 -27.61 -17.50
C ALA A 351 22.96 -27.69 -17.40
N GLY A 352 23.49 -28.83 -16.94
CA GLY A 352 24.92 -29.09 -16.81
C GLY A 352 25.56 -28.54 -15.53
N TRP A 353 24.78 -28.30 -14.48
CA TRP A 353 25.24 -27.92 -13.16
C TRP A 353 25.23 -29.15 -12.25
N THR A 354 26.39 -29.55 -11.72
CA THR A 354 26.55 -30.71 -10.82
C THR A 354 27.64 -30.41 -9.81
N ASP A 355 27.52 -30.93 -8.56
CA ASP A 355 28.58 -30.81 -7.55
C ASP A 355 29.73 -31.78 -7.91
N THR A 356 30.75 -31.29 -8.61
CA THR A 356 31.87 -32.13 -9.06
C THR A 356 33.02 -32.21 -8.07
N ASP A 357 33.13 -31.30 -7.11
CA ASP A 357 34.21 -31.28 -6.11
C ASP A 357 33.78 -31.71 -4.70
N GLY A 358 32.46 -31.92 -4.48
CA GLY A 358 31.89 -32.38 -3.23
C GLY A 358 31.78 -31.31 -2.13
N ASN A 359 31.74 -30.02 -2.56
CA ASN A 359 31.64 -28.91 -1.61
C ASN A 359 30.18 -28.60 -1.19
N GLY A 360 29.19 -29.27 -1.78
CA GLY A 360 27.76 -29.11 -1.52
C GLY A 360 27.08 -28.11 -2.44
N TYR A 361 27.81 -27.45 -3.35
CA TYR A 361 27.26 -26.55 -4.35
C TYR A 361 27.45 -27.13 -5.74
N VAL A 362 26.46 -26.90 -6.62
CA VAL A 362 26.56 -27.30 -8.02
C VAL A 362 27.51 -26.38 -8.77
N ASP A 363 28.40 -26.97 -9.58
CA ASP A 363 29.36 -26.23 -10.38
C ASP A 363 29.25 -26.56 -11.87
N LYS A 364 29.70 -25.63 -12.71
CA LYS A 364 29.87 -25.79 -14.15
C LYS A 364 31.22 -25.20 -14.54
N ASN A 365 32.06 -26.03 -15.20
CA ASN A 365 33.43 -25.65 -15.53
C ASN A 365 34.28 -25.25 -14.30
N GLY A 366 34.05 -25.85 -13.12
CA GLY A 366 34.78 -25.57 -11.88
C GLY A 366 34.43 -24.22 -11.24
N LYS A 367 33.26 -23.69 -11.53
CA LYS A 367 32.72 -22.47 -10.91
C LYS A 367 31.35 -22.76 -10.33
N ASP A 368 31.22 -22.59 -9.03
CA ASP A 368 29.93 -22.76 -8.29
C ASP A 368 28.85 -21.83 -8.84
N LEU A 369 27.62 -22.34 -8.88
CA LEU A 369 26.43 -21.52 -9.14
C LEU A 369 26.18 -20.64 -7.92
N THR A 370 26.58 -19.39 -8.03
CA THR A 370 26.42 -18.38 -6.97
C THR A 370 25.52 -17.27 -7.48
N LEU A 371 24.43 -16.99 -6.74
CA LEU A 371 23.45 -15.95 -7.06
C LEU A 371 23.46 -14.86 -5.98
N ARG A 372 23.56 -13.61 -6.41
CA ARG A 372 23.49 -12.43 -5.54
C ARG A 372 22.03 -12.01 -5.44
N TRP A 373 21.44 -12.27 -4.24
CA TRP A 373 20.08 -11.87 -3.92
C TRP A 373 20.07 -10.47 -3.32
N LEU A 374 19.51 -9.50 -4.00
CA LEU A 374 19.38 -8.13 -3.57
C LEU A 374 17.98 -7.85 -3.04
N THR A 375 17.88 -7.16 -1.90
CA THR A 375 16.63 -6.67 -1.34
C THR A 375 16.86 -5.48 -0.41
N TYR A 376 15.83 -5.02 0.31
CA TYR A 376 15.91 -3.90 1.24
C TYR A 376 15.17 -4.18 2.56
N PRO A 377 15.55 -3.55 3.69
CA PRO A 377 15.03 -3.89 5.02
C PRO A 377 13.76 -3.13 5.44
N SER A 378 13.28 -2.13 4.68
CA SER A 378 12.11 -1.32 5.06
C SER A 378 10.77 -2.08 5.02
N ARG A 379 10.76 -3.30 4.48
CA ARG A 379 9.67 -4.28 4.57
C ARG A 379 10.22 -5.53 5.24
N GLN A 380 9.69 -5.87 6.42
CA GLN A 380 10.19 -6.97 7.25
C GLN A 380 10.17 -8.35 6.56
N GLU A 381 9.25 -8.54 5.62
CA GLU A 381 9.08 -9.77 4.83
C GLU A 381 10.28 -10.05 3.92
N LEU A 382 10.88 -9.00 3.36
CA LEU A 382 11.93 -9.15 2.36
C LEU A 382 13.24 -9.74 2.90
N PRO A 383 13.78 -9.32 4.07
CA PRO A 383 14.89 -10.03 4.70
C PRO A 383 14.56 -11.48 5.07
N LEU A 384 13.34 -11.74 5.59
CA LEU A 384 12.89 -13.09 5.92
C LEU A 384 12.79 -13.99 4.68
N LEU A 385 12.26 -13.44 3.57
CA LEU A 385 12.25 -14.14 2.28
C LEU A 385 13.67 -14.48 1.81
N ALA A 386 14.61 -13.53 1.92
CA ALA A 386 15.99 -13.74 1.53
C ALA A 386 16.67 -14.86 2.34
N GLU A 387 16.41 -14.95 3.66
CA GLU A 387 16.90 -16.02 4.52
C GLU A 387 16.28 -17.38 4.15
N SER A 388 14.95 -17.42 3.89
CA SER A 388 14.26 -18.61 3.42
C SER A 388 14.85 -19.13 2.12
N VAL A 389 14.99 -18.24 1.12
CA VAL A 389 15.53 -18.56 -0.20
C VAL A 389 17.00 -19.02 -0.11
N GLN A 390 17.82 -18.39 0.73
CA GLN A 390 19.21 -18.82 0.94
C GLN A 390 19.26 -20.26 1.47
N SER A 391 18.36 -20.63 2.37
CA SER A 391 18.28 -22.00 2.92
C SER A 391 17.80 -23.00 1.87
N THR A 392 16.65 -22.75 1.26
CA THR A 392 16.00 -23.73 0.35
C THR A 392 16.75 -23.91 -0.97
N LEU A 393 17.32 -22.86 -1.54
CA LEU A 393 18.20 -22.96 -2.72
C LEU A 393 19.55 -23.59 -2.35
N GLY A 394 20.05 -23.37 -1.14
CA GLY A 394 21.23 -24.08 -0.61
C GLY A 394 21.03 -25.59 -0.55
N ASP A 395 19.84 -26.06 -0.18
CA ASP A 395 19.50 -27.48 -0.16
C ASP A 395 19.53 -28.16 -1.54
N ILE A 396 19.35 -27.41 -2.61
CA ILE A 396 19.47 -27.90 -3.99
C ILE A 396 20.83 -27.60 -4.62
N GLY A 397 21.79 -27.08 -3.83
CA GLY A 397 23.17 -26.84 -4.24
C GLY A 397 23.41 -25.47 -4.90
N ILE A 398 22.50 -24.52 -4.82
CA ILE A 398 22.71 -23.14 -5.29
C ILE A 398 23.21 -22.28 -4.12
N LYS A 399 24.36 -21.65 -4.30
CA LYS A 399 24.88 -20.69 -3.31
C LYS A 399 24.21 -19.34 -3.47
N VAL A 400 23.55 -18.83 -2.40
CA VAL A 400 22.92 -17.51 -2.41
C VAL A 400 23.68 -16.54 -1.50
N GLU A 401 24.09 -15.40 -2.05
CA GLU A 401 24.74 -14.30 -1.34
C GLU A 401 23.71 -13.16 -1.17
N VAL A 402 23.20 -13.01 0.07
CA VAL A 402 22.16 -12.03 0.39
C VAL A 402 22.77 -10.65 0.63
N ASN A 403 22.21 -9.64 -0.03
CA ASN A 403 22.49 -8.21 0.20
C ASN A 403 21.16 -7.48 0.49
N SER A 404 20.86 -7.30 1.80
CA SER A 404 19.72 -6.48 2.24
C SER A 404 20.24 -5.08 2.62
N THR A 405 19.89 -4.08 1.84
CA THR A 405 20.43 -2.71 2.02
C THR A 405 19.42 -1.63 1.66
N ALA A 406 19.39 -0.55 2.46
CA ALA A 406 18.59 0.64 2.15
C ALA A 406 19.04 1.32 0.83
N ASN A 407 20.32 1.12 0.42
CA ASN A 407 20.86 1.67 -0.84
C ASN A 407 20.69 0.70 -2.03
N HIS A 408 19.64 -0.13 -2.04
CA HIS A 408 19.41 -1.14 -3.08
C HIS A 408 19.31 -0.54 -4.49
N LEU A 409 18.76 0.67 -4.65
CA LEU A 409 18.66 1.36 -5.95
C LEU A 409 20.05 1.64 -6.57
N ASP A 410 21.03 2.03 -5.75
CA ASP A 410 22.40 2.21 -6.20
C ASP A 410 23.04 0.88 -6.63
N VAL A 411 22.70 -0.23 -5.95
CA VAL A 411 23.18 -1.57 -6.31
C VAL A 411 22.56 -2.03 -7.63
N LEU A 412 21.25 -1.81 -7.82
CA LEU A 412 20.54 -2.08 -9.08
C LEU A 412 21.21 -1.34 -10.25
N GLN A 413 21.46 -0.04 -10.07
CA GLN A 413 22.07 0.79 -11.11
C GLN A 413 23.47 0.32 -11.50
N ARG A 414 24.25 -0.24 -10.57
CA ARG A 414 25.59 -0.79 -10.86
C ARG A 414 25.55 -2.19 -11.49
N GLY A 415 24.41 -2.88 -11.47
CA GLY A 415 24.28 -4.26 -11.96
C GLY A 415 24.93 -5.31 -11.04
N ASP A 416 25.16 -4.97 -9.76
CA ASP A 416 25.81 -5.87 -8.79
C ASP A 416 24.80 -6.83 -8.12
N TRP A 417 23.94 -7.46 -8.91
CA TRP A 417 22.88 -8.35 -8.46
C TRP A 417 22.50 -9.36 -9.56
N ASP A 418 21.92 -10.50 -9.15
CA ASP A 418 21.42 -11.54 -10.06
C ASP A 418 19.90 -11.75 -9.89
N ILE A 419 19.38 -11.63 -8.66
CA ILE A 419 17.94 -11.66 -8.35
C ILE A 419 17.63 -10.46 -7.44
N TYR A 420 16.57 -9.72 -7.76
CA TYR A 420 16.12 -8.58 -6.96
C TYR A 420 14.71 -8.80 -6.44
N ALA A 421 14.57 -8.91 -5.11
CA ALA A 421 13.29 -9.04 -4.43
C ALA A 421 12.78 -7.69 -3.94
N SER A 422 11.51 -7.42 -4.23
CA SER A 422 10.81 -6.17 -3.86
C SER A 422 9.35 -6.43 -3.50
N ALA A 423 8.72 -5.42 -2.91
CA ALA A 423 7.30 -5.40 -2.59
C ALA A 423 6.61 -4.31 -3.40
N PHE A 424 5.50 -4.67 -4.04
CA PHE A 424 4.72 -3.74 -4.86
C PHE A 424 3.23 -4.01 -4.72
N VAL A 425 2.42 -2.95 -4.77
CA VAL A 425 0.97 -3.07 -4.98
C VAL A 425 0.77 -3.31 -6.47
N CYS A 426 0.39 -4.53 -6.84
CA CYS A 426 0.37 -4.97 -8.24
C CYS A 426 -0.88 -4.50 -9.00
N ALA A 427 -1.98 -4.22 -8.30
CA ALA A 427 -3.20 -3.66 -8.88
C ALA A 427 -3.75 -2.53 -7.99
N PRO A 428 -3.05 -1.38 -7.90
CA PRO A 428 -3.49 -0.25 -7.06
C PRO A 428 -4.80 0.36 -7.54
N THR A 429 -5.11 0.18 -8.82
CA THR A 429 -6.31 0.69 -9.50
C THR A 429 -7.34 -0.41 -9.77
N GLY A 430 -7.21 -1.62 -9.17
CA GLY A 430 -8.08 -2.75 -9.47
C GLY A 430 -7.98 -3.28 -10.91
N ASP A 431 -7.23 -2.62 -11.78
CA ASP A 431 -7.00 -3.02 -13.18
C ASP A 431 -5.64 -3.74 -13.32
N PRO A 432 -5.56 -4.86 -14.07
CA PRO A 432 -4.36 -5.67 -14.17
C PRO A 432 -3.23 -5.03 -14.99
N GLU A 433 -3.53 -4.12 -15.91
CA GLU A 433 -2.57 -3.52 -16.86
C GLU A 433 -1.39 -2.86 -16.16
N TYR A 434 -1.64 -2.26 -14.98
CA TYR A 434 -0.61 -1.56 -14.21
C TYR A 434 0.62 -2.42 -13.89
N PHE A 435 0.44 -3.68 -13.50
CA PHE A 435 1.56 -4.57 -13.19
C PHE A 435 2.44 -4.81 -14.41
N PHE A 436 1.83 -5.12 -15.54
CA PHE A 436 2.55 -5.46 -16.77
C PHE A 436 3.28 -4.25 -17.33
N THR A 437 2.61 -3.11 -17.45
CA THR A 437 3.21 -1.86 -17.95
C THR A 437 4.29 -1.31 -17.04
N THR A 438 4.20 -1.58 -15.74
CA THR A 438 5.21 -1.14 -14.76
C THR A 438 6.43 -2.06 -14.74
N HIS A 439 6.27 -3.38 -14.81
CA HIS A 439 7.32 -4.35 -14.49
C HIS A 439 7.77 -5.26 -15.63
N CYS A 440 6.96 -5.50 -16.67
CA CYS A 440 7.16 -6.65 -17.54
C CYS A 440 7.53 -6.31 -18.99
N LEU A 441 7.14 -5.15 -19.49
CA LEU A 441 7.39 -4.75 -20.88
C LEU A 441 8.79 -4.16 -21.06
N ASP A 442 9.26 -4.14 -22.31
CA ASP A 442 10.52 -3.48 -22.67
C ASP A 442 10.56 -2.00 -22.29
N SER A 443 9.41 -1.32 -22.37
CA SER A 443 9.24 0.09 -21.99
C SER A 443 9.10 0.31 -20.49
N SER A 444 8.91 -0.75 -19.69
CA SER A 444 8.63 -0.66 -18.26
C SER A 444 9.82 -0.13 -17.47
N THR A 445 9.60 0.90 -16.66
CA THR A 445 10.65 1.53 -15.83
C THR A 445 11.17 0.62 -14.73
N HIS A 446 10.40 -0.38 -14.32
CA HIS A 446 10.73 -1.36 -13.29
C HIS A 446 11.01 -2.76 -13.84
N ASN A 447 11.14 -2.95 -15.15
CA ASN A 447 11.73 -4.16 -15.72
C ASN A 447 13.25 -4.14 -15.46
N ARG A 448 13.63 -4.42 -14.22
CA ARG A 448 15.02 -4.32 -13.74
C ARG A 448 15.90 -5.43 -14.31
N GLY A 449 15.29 -6.59 -14.56
CA GLY A 449 15.95 -7.79 -15.04
C GLY A 449 16.24 -7.78 -16.55
N GLY A 450 15.57 -6.93 -17.30
CA GLY A 450 15.63 -6.93 -18.77
C GLY A 450 14.94 -8.16 -19.38
N TYR A 451 13.85 -8.60 -18.77
CA TYR A 451 12.95 -9.61 -19.36
C TYR A 451 12.33 -9.07 -20.65
N HIS A 452 12.20 -9.93 -21.65
CA HIS A 452 11.58 -9.63 -22.94
C HIS A 452 10.73 -10.80 -23.43
N SER A 453 9.52 -10.50 -23.89
CA SER A 453 8.62 -11.48 -24.50
C SER A 453 7.77 -10.81 -25.58
N ASP A 454 7.98 -11.23 -26.84
CA ASP A 454 7.15 -10.76 -27.98
C ASP A 454 5.66 -11.04 -27.73
N ARG A 455 5.33 -12.18 -27.09
CA ARG A 455 3.94 -12.55 -26.78
C ARG A 455 3.32 -11.58 -25.78
N LEU A 456 4.08 -11.17 -24.75
CA LEU A 456 3.60 -10.25 -23.75
C LEU A 456 3.34 -8.86 -24.33
N GLU A 457 4.22 -8.37 -25.21
CA GLU A 457 4.03 -7.09 -25.93
C GLU A 457 2.79 -7.13 -26.84
N GLU A 458 2.52 -8.28 -27.51
CA GLU A 458 1.30 -8.46 -28.30
C GLU A 458 0.03 -8.45 -27.45
N LEU A 459 0.03 -9.10 -26.29
CA LEU A 459 -1.11 -9.17 -25.39
C LEU A 459 -1.40 -7.78 -24.77
N GLU A 460 -0.36 -7.06 -24.38
CA GLU A 460 -0.51 -5.70 -23.85
C GLU A 460 -1.08 -4.75 -24.92
N ALA A 461 -0.60 -4.81 -26.15
CA ALA A 461 -1.17 -4.01 -27.25
C ALA A 461 -2.66 -4.30 -27.52
N GLN A 462 -3.16 -5.49 -27.17
CA GLN A 462 -4.59 -5.81 -27.19
C GLN A 462 -5.29 -5.23 -25.94
N MET A 463 -4.73 -5.45 -24.75
CA MET A 463 -5.28 -4.97 -23.48
C MET A 463 -5.47 -3.45 -23.47
N SER A 464 -4.49 -2.69 -23.94
CA SER A 464 -4.51 -1.21 -23.98
C SER A 464 -5.63 -0.60 -24.83
N THR A 465 -6.31 -1.41 -25.65
CA THR A 465 -7.43 -0.98 -26.50
C THR A 465 -8.73 -1.76 -26.23
N THR A 466 -8.73 -2.66 -25.26
CA THR A 466 -9.89 -3.48 -24.89
C THR A 466 -10.66 -2.83 -23.75
N PHE A 467 -11.93 -2.50 -23.98
CA PHE A 467 -12.84 -1.86 -23.01
C PHE A 467 -13.74 -2.85 -22.25
N ASP A 468 -13.88 -4.05 -22.77
CA ASP A 468 -14.65 -5.11 -22.10
C ASP A 468 -13.84 -5.69 -20.93
N VAL A 469 -14.41 -5.65 -19.73
CA VAL A 469 -13.75 -6.04 -18.48
C VAL A 469 -13.41 -7.53 -18.48
N GLU A 470 -14.34 -8.40 -18.90
CA GLU A 470 -14.12 -9.86 -18.92
C GLU A 470 -13.02 -10.25 -19.91
N GLU A 471 -12.93 -9.53 -21.04
CA GLU A 471 -11.86 -9.72 -22.02
C GLU A 471 -10.51 -9.23 -21.47
N ARG A 472 -10.47 -8.10 -20.73
CA ARG A 472 -9.25 -7.61 -20.05
C ARG A 472 -8.76 -8.60 -19.00
N ASP A 473 -9.67 -9.16 -18.19
CA ASP A 473 -9.35 -10.18 -17.20
C ASP A 473 -8.75 -11.43 -17.86
N SER A 474 -9.33 -11.86 -18.98
CA SER A 474 -8.80 -12.99 -19.77
C SER A 474 -7.42 -12.73 -20.34
N LEU A 475 -7.14 -11.51 -20.83
CA LEU A 475 -5.84 -11.08 -21.28
C LEU A 475 -4.83 -11.05 -20.12
N ALA A 476 -5.23 -10.58 -18.94
CA ALA A 476 -4.37 -10.57 -17.76
C ALA A 476 -3.95 -11.98 -17.32
N VAL A 477 -4.88 -12.94 -17.36
CA VAL A 477 -4.58 -14.35 -17.08
C VAL A 477 -3.55 -14.88 -18.08
N GLU A 478 -3.71 -14.60 -19.38
CA GLU A 478 -2.77 -15.05 -20.42
C GLU A 478 -1.40 -14.37 -20.28
N MET A 479 -1.38 -13.08 -19.96
CA MET A 479 -0.13 -12.34 -19.71
C MET A 479 0.60 -12.87 -18.47
N THR A 480 -0.14 -13.14 -17.38
CA THR A 480 0.43 -13.73 -16.18
C THR A 480 0.99 -15.12 -16.46
N GLN A 481 0.24 -15.97 -17.16
CA GLN A 481 0.72 -17.31 -17.52
C GLN A 481 1.98 -17.25 -18.39
N THR A 482 2.06 -16.29 -19.32
CA THR A 482 3.25 -16.08 -20.17
C THR A 482 4.50 -15.82 -19.33
N ILE A 483 4.43 -14.91 -18.34
CA ILE A 483 5.58 -14.62 -17.46
C ILE A 483 5.93 -15.78 -16.52
N LEU A 484 4.94 -16.60 -16.14
CA LEU A 484 5.15 -17.80 -15.34
C LEU A 484 5.79 -18.94 -16.14
N ASP A 485 5.33 -19.17 -17.38
CA ASP A 485 5.89 -20.18 -18.27
C ASP A 485 7.37 -19.86 -18.63
N ASP A 486 7.71 -18.58 -18.76
CA ASP A 486 9.09 -18.12 -18.97
C ASP A 486 9.95 -18.15 -17.69
N ASN A 487 9.35 -18.44 -16.53
CA ASN A 487 9.97 -18.33 -15.21
C ASN A 487 10.71 -16.99 -15.02
N ALA A 488 10.08 -15.90 -15.47
CA ALA A 488 10.69 -14.57 -15.48
C ALA A 488 10.69 -13.91 -14.11
N PHE A 489 9.68 -14.23 -13.29
CA PHE A 489 9.44 -13.70 -11.96
C PHE A 489 9.24 -14.83 -10.95
N ILE A 490 9.60 -14.56 -9.70
CA ILE A 490 9.29 -15.40 -8.54
C ILE A 490 8.30 -14.64 -7.69
N PHE A 491 7.03 -15.03 -7.70
CA PHE A 491 6.01 -14.49 -6.79
C PHE A 491 6.06 -15.30 -5.50
N ALA A 492 6.43 -14.65 -4.40
CA ALA A 492 6.65 -15.34 -3.11
C ALA A 492 5.41 -15.33 -2.23
N SER A 493 4.81 -14.17 -2.03
CA SER A 493 3.58 -14.06 -1.24
C SER A 493 2.82 -12.78 -1.52
N HIS A 494 1.51 -12.79 -1.22
CA HIS A 494 0.70 -11.59 -1.04
C HIS A 494 0.71 -11.18 0.43
N LEU A 495 0.74 -9.86 0.69
CA LEU A 495 0.66 -9.33 2.04
C LEU A 495 -0.76 -9.49 2.59
N ARG A 496 -0.87 -9.98 3.82
CA ARG A 496 -2.09 -9.80 4.62
C ARG A 496 -1.94 -8.53 5.45
N MET A 497 -2.79 -7.55 5.16
CA MET A 497 -2.93 -6.37 6.00
C MET A 497 -3.71 -6.72 7.25
N SER A 498 -3.27 -6.25 8.41
CA SER A 498 -3.94 -6.50 9.68
C SER A 498 -4.07 -5.21 10.48
N ILE A 499 -5.30 -4.93 10.93
CA ILE A 499 -5.61 -3.84 11.87
C ILE A 499 -6.06 -4.49 13.18
N VAL A 500 -5.50 -4.06 14.29
CA VAL A 500 -5.89 -4.53 15.62
C VAL A 500 -6.64 -3.44 16.35
N SER A 501 -7.84 -3.77 16.81
CA SER A 501 -8.74 -2.86 17.55
C SER A 501 -8.91 -3.33 18.99
N GLY A 502 -9.00 -2.38 19.92
CA GLY A 502 -9.32 -2.60 21.32
C GLY A 502 -10.83 -2.78 21.59
N GLU A 503 -11.18 -2.88 22.87
CA GLU A 503 -12.57 -3.08 23.32
C GLU A 503 -13.49 -1.93 22.88
N GLY A 504 -14.64 -2.29 22.33
CA GLY A 504 -15.70 -1.35 21.96
C GLY A 504 -15.53 -0.67 20.62
N VAL A 505 -14.41 -0.89 19.91
CA VAL A 505 -14.20 -0.37 18.54
C VAL A 505 -15.02 -1.18 17.54
N THR A 506 -15.71 -0.49 16.64
CA THR A 506 -16.50 -1.07 15.54
C THR A 506 -16.33 -0.25 14.26
N GLY A 507 -16.53 -0.86 13.09
CA GLY A 507 -16.45 -0.17 11.80
C GLY A 507 -15.03 0.23 11.38
N LEU A 508 -14.01 -0.44 11.94
CA LEU A 508 -12.63 -0.35 11.50
C LEU A 508 -12.21 -1.72 10.97
N GLU A 509 -12.11 -1.83 9.67
CA GLU A 509 -11.81 -3.06 8.96
C GLU A 509 -10.69 -2.86 7.96
N ALA A 510 -9.85 -3.89 7.81
CA ALA A 510 -8.83 -3.91 6.77
C ALA A 510 -9.50 -4.11 5.41
N HIS A 511 -9.06 -3.36 4.39
CA HIS A 511 -9.58 -3.45 3.03
C HIS A 511 -8.51 -3.92 2.05
N PRO A 512 -8.84 -4.73 1.01
CA PRO A 512 -7.85 -5.27 0.07
C PRO A 512 -7.01 -4.22 -0.68
N CYS A 513 -7.52 -3.02 -0.88
CA CYS A 513 -6.75 -1.92 -1.48
C CYS A 513 -5.90 -1.10 -0.49
N ASP A 514 -6.00 -1.36 0.83
CA ASP A 514 -5.22 -0.66 1.87
C ASP A 514 -5.60 0.84 2.04
N TYR A 515 -6.84 1.24 1.70
CA TYR A 515 -7.20 2.67 1.71
C TYR A 515 -8.34 3.06 2.65
N TYR A 516 -9.42 2.31 2.76
CA TYR A 516 -10.68 2.76 3.39
C TYR A 516 -10.76 2.39 4.88
N GLU A 517 -9.87 2.96 5.72
CA GLU A 517 -9.80 2.60 7.15
C GLU A 517 -10.71 3.48 8.02
N ILE A 518 -10.52 4.80 7.98
CA ILE A 518 -11.33 5.74 8.77
C ILE A 518 -12.53 6.17 7.95
N THR A 519 -13.68 5.57 8.24
CA THR A 519 -14.95 5.79 7.52
C THR A 519 -16.00 6.39 8.45
N VAL A 520 -17.18 6.71 7.90
CA VAL A 520 -18.36 7.17 8.65
C VAL A 520 -18.84 6.13 9.68
N ASP A 521 -18.53 4.86 9.47
CA ASP A 521 -18.98 3.75 10.32
C ASP A 521 -18.12 3.50 11.54
N LEU A 522 -16.91 4.08 11.58
CA LEU A 522 -16.00 3.97 12.72
C LEU A 522 -16.64 4.53 13.99
N ASP A 523 -16.72 3.69 15.04
CA ASP A 523 -17.27 4.03 16.34
C ASP A 523 -16.47 3.38 17.48
N LYS A 524 -16.60 3.95 18.67
CA LYS A 524 -16.09 3.43 19.94
C LYS A 524 -17.15 3.57 21.01
N ASN A 525 -17.59 2.47 21.61
CA ASN A 525 -18.62 2.42 22.67
C ASN A 525 -18.01 2.54 24.06
#